data_d5f5802df87a38c1610ce2269eb1d19a
#
_entry.id   d5f5802df87a38c1610ce2269eb1d19a
#
_cell.length_a   1.000
_cell.length_b   1.000
_cell.length_c   1.000
_cell.angle_alpha   90.00
_cell.angle_beta   90.00
_cell.angle_gamma   90.00
#
_symmetry.space_group_name_H-M   'P 1'
#
loop_
_entity.id
_entity.type
_entity.pdbx_description
1 polymer ?
#
loop_
_entity_poly.entity_id
_entity_poly.type
_entity_poly.pdbx_seq_one_letter_code
_entity_poly.pdbx_strand_id
1 'polypeptide(L)'
;GKFWERWALELHWFKPWDRVPESDFERGHVRWFVGGKLNATDNCLDRHLLTERRDKTALIWVGESGETKTYSYADLHREVCRCSRGLKRLGVRKGNRVAIYLPMIPELPIAMLACARLGAIHSVVFSGFSPDSLGERIRDCGAEILITSNVSLTKGNILPLKQQADLALRKCPGVKQVVVVKRLEEPTEMMKGRDLTWDELITQESGEAQVAPEVMDAEDPLFI
;
A
#
# COMPACT_ATOMS: atom_id res chain seq x y z
N GLY A 1 21.01 -19.20 10.68
CA GLY A 1 20.84 -18.18 11.72
C GLY A 1 21.72 -16.99 11.49
N LYS A 2 23.06 -17.11 11.67
CA LYS A 2 24.01 -15.97 11.68
C LYS A 2 23.98 -15.04 10.46
N PHE A 3 23.73 -15.55 9.27
CA PHE A 3 23.62 -14.73 8.04
C PHE A 3 22.44 -13.75 8.14
N TRP A 4 21.26 -14.25 8.45
CA TRP A 4 20.05 -13.43 8.55
C TRP A 4 20.09 -12.49 9.75
N GLU A 5 20.65 -12.94 10.87
CA GLU A 5 20.86 -12.12 12.06
C GLU A 5 21.71 -10.88 11.75
N ARG A 6 22.82 -11.07 11.01
CA ARG A 6 23.67 -9.95 10.59
C ARG A 6 22.91 -8.90 9.80
N TRP A 7 22.07 -9.32 8.83
CA TRP A 7 21.31 -8.39 8.01
C TRP A 7 20.14 -7.76 8.77
N ALA A 8 19.54 -8.49 9.69
CA ALA A 8 18.46 -7.96 10.52
C ALA A 8 18.96 -6.84 11.46
N LEU A 9 20.22 -6.86 11.89
CA LEU A 9 20.84 -5.78 12.68
C LEU A 9 20.92 -4.43 11.94
N GLU A 10 20.84 -4.44 10.61
CA GLU A 10 20.79 -3.22 9.80
C GLU A 10 19.39 -2.56 9.78
N LEU A 11 18.36 -3.25 10.26
CA LEU A 11 17.01 -2.74 10.34
C LEU A 11 16.75 -2.08 11.69
N HIS A 12 15.80 -1.12 11.71
CA HIS A 12 15.29 -0.55 12.93
C HIS A 12 14.18 -1.46 13.48
N TRP A 13 14.38 -1.90 14.73
CA TRP A 13 13.44 -2.74 15.46
C TRP A 13 12.89 -1.95 16.65
N PHE A 14 11.58 -1.93 16.82
CA PHE A 14 10.94 -1.41 18.04
C PHE A 14 11.21 -2.33 19.23
N LYS A 15 11.28 -3.63 18.97
CA LYS A 15 11.75 -4.66 19.90
C LYS A 15 12.59 -5.67 19.11
N PRO A 16 13.84 -5.94 19.49
CA PRO A 16 14.62 -7.03 18.91
C PRO A 16 13.95 -8.40 19.11
N TRP A 17 14.33 -9.34 18.27
CA TRP A 17 13.84 -10.71 18.31
C TRP A 17 14.47 -11.52 19.46
N ASP A 18 13.75 -12.53 19.89
CA ASP A 18 14.24 -13.48 20.90
C ASP A 18 15.02 -14.63 20.21
N ARG A 19 14.59 -15.06 19.00
CA ARG A 19 15.22 -16.13 18.19
C ARG A 19 15.13 -15.81 16.70
N VAL A 20 16.23 -16.10 15.95
CA VAL A 20 16.28 -15.80 14.51
C VAL A 20 15.49 -16.82 13.70
N PRO A 21 15.81 -18.12 13.66
CA PRO A 21 14.88 -19.13 13.17
C PRO A 21 14.34 -19.97 14.33
N GLU A 22 13.07 -20.29 14.24
CA GLU A 22 12.45 -21.39 14.95
C GLU A 22 11.81 -22.28 13.89
N SER A 23 12.29 -23.51 13.75
CA SER A 23 11.81 -24.43 12.72
C SER A 23 11.45 -25.78 13.32
N ASP A 24 10.27 -26.25 12.96
CA ASP A 24 9.81 -27.60 13.17
C ASP A 24 9.41 -28.15 11.79
N PHE A 25 10.38 -28.76 11.10
CA PHE A 25 10.17 -29.28 9.74
C PHE A 25 9.22 -30.48 9.72
N GLU A 26 9.08 -31.22 10.81
CA GLU A 26 8.13 -32.35 10.90
C GLU A 26 6.68 -31.84 10.85
N ARG A 27 6.44 -30.67 11.45
CA ARG A 27 5.12 -30.00 11.44
C ARG A 27 4.97 -28.95 10.34
N GLY A 28 5.99 -28.74 9.53
CA GLY A 28 5.98 -27.73 8.47
C GLY A 28 5.97 -26.28 8.99
N HIS A 29 6.40 -26.05 10.25
CA HIS A 29 6.46 -24.72 10.84
C HIS A 29 7.86 -24.13 10.71
N VAL A 30 7.92 -22.93 10.13
CA VAL A 30 9.14 -22.11 10.09
C VAL A 30 8.76 -20.69 10.50
N ARG A 31 9.41 -20.18 11.55
CA ARG A 31 9.21 -18.84 12.07
C ARG A 31 10.52 -18.06 12.04
N TRP A 32 10.44 -16.77 11.70
CA TRP A 32 11.60 -15.90 11.60
C TRP A 32 11.51 -14.72 12.55
N PHE A 33 12.62 -14.38 13.20
CA PHE A 33 12.75 -13.24 14.11
C PHE A 33 11.65 -13.22 15.18
N VAL A 34 11.44 -14.38 15.79
CA VAL A 34 10.38 -14.63 16.77
C VAL A 34 10.41 -13.61 17.90
N GLY A 35 9.29 -12.97 18.18
CA GLY A 35 9.15 -11.94 19.21
C GLY A 35 9.66 -10.56 18.80
N GLY A 36 10.29 -10.44 17.62
CA GLY A 36 10.72 -9.15 17.06
C GLY A 36 9.55 -8.28 16.65
N LYS A 37 9.68 -6.95 16.83
CA LYS A 37 8.69 -5.97 16.46
C LYS A 37 9.32 -4.88 15.58
N LEU A 38 8.72 -4.62 14.42
CA LEU A 38 9.17 -3.59 13.49
C LEU A 38 8.00 -3.10 12.64
N ASN A 39 8.25 -2.11 11.79
CA ASN A 39 7.36 -1.75 10.71
C ASN A 39 8.16 -1.53 9.42
N ALA A 40 7.68 -2.06 8.31
CA ALA A 40 8.35 -1.92 7.02
C ALA A 40 8.46 -0.45 6.60
N THR A 41 7.41 0.36 6.84
CA THR A 41 7.41 1.78 6.46
C THR A 41 8.37 2.60 7.29
N ASP A 42 8.51 2.31 8.59
CA ASP A 42 9.51 2.93 9.46
C ASP A 42 10.93 2.72 8.89
N ASN A 43 11.22 1.49 8.47
CA ASN A 43 12.48 1.15 7.86
C ASN A 43 12.70 1.76 6.47
N CYS A 44 11.64 1.90 5.68
CA CYS A 44 11.72 2.49 4.35
C CYS A 44 11.82 4.02 4.38
N LEU A 45 11.17 4.69 5.34
CA LEU A 45 10.99 6.13 5.35
C LEU A 45 11.45 6.80 6.64
N ASP A 46 10.82 6.50 7.78
CA ASP A 46 10.93 7.30 9.01
C ASP A 46 12.37 7.41 9.51
N ARG A 47 13.10 6.27 9.56
CA ARG A 47 14.50 6.25 10.00
C ARG A 47 15.43 7.14 9.17
N HIS A 48 15.05 7.47 7.94
CA HIS A 48 15.85 8.30 7.04
C HIS A 48 15.58 9.80 7.21
N LEU A 49 14.46 10.17 7.84
CA LEU A 49 14.09 11.58 8.04
C LEU A 49 14.98 12.31 9.04
N LEU A 50 15.65 11.58 9.92
CA LEU A 50 16.59 12.10 10.92
C LEU A 50 18.05 12.10 10.43
N THR A 51 18.27 11.79 9.16
CA THR A 51 19.59 11.70 8.54
C THR A 51 19.69 12.65 7.34
N GLU A 52 20.89 12.77 6.77
CA GLU A 52 21.14 13.50 5.52
C GLU A 52 20.33 12.95 4.31
N ARG A 53 19.70 11.78 4.45
CA ARG A 53 18.88 11.18 3.40
C ARG A 53 17.51 11.82 3.27
N ARG A 54 17.06 12.60 4.26
CA ARG A 54 15.75 13.25 4.29
C ARG A 54 15.39 13.92 2.97
N ASP A 55 16.34 14.69 2.43
CA ASP A 55 16.11 15.49 1.22
C ASP A 55 16.68 14.82 -0.06
N LYS A 56 17.22 13.60 0.07
CA LYS A 56 17.62 12.79 -1.09
C LYS A 56 16.39 12.22 -1.80
N THR A 57 16.52 11.99 -3.10
CA THR A 57 15.49 11.35 -3.91
C THR A 57 15.23 9.92 -3.43
N ALA A 58 13.99 9.64 -3.08
CA ALA A 58 13.50 8.32 -2.68
C ALA A 58 12.76 7.62 -3.82
N LEU A 59 12.05 8.37 -4.68
CA LEU A 59 11.27 7.83 -5.78
C LEU A 59 11.36 8.76 -6.98
N ILE A 60 11.66 8.20 -8.14
CA ILE A 60 11.52 8.85 -9.45
C ILE A 60 10.48 8.06 -10.23
N TRP A 61 9.45 8.74 -10.68
CA TRP A 61 8.46 8.17 -11.57
C TRP A 61 8.56 8.84 -12.93
N VAL A 62 8.52 8.00 -13.97
CA VAL A 62 8.49 8.46 -15.37
C VAL A 62 7.22 7.89 -15.99
N GLY A 63 6.34 8.76 -16.43
CA GLY A 63 5.10 8.40 -17.11
C GLY A 63 5.33 8.00 -18.55
N GLU A 64 4.35 7.34 -19.15
CA GLU A 64 4.42 6.87 -20.54
C GLU A 64 4.51 8.01 -21.55
N SER A 65 3.97 9.18 -21.22
CA SER A 65 4.06 10.41 -22.03
C SER A 65 5.35 11.20 -21.80
N GLY A 66 6.30 10.67 -20.99
CA GLY A 66 7.57 11.29 -20.66
C GLY A 66 7.52 12.27 -19.48
N GLU A 67 6.36 12.45 -18.84
CA GLU A 67 6.25 13.22 -17.62
C GLU A 67 7.06 12.58 -16.49
N THR A 68 7.67 13.41 -15.65
CA THR A 68 8.51 12.94 -14.54
C THR A 68 8.07 13.57 -13.22
N LYS A 69 7.96 12.76 -12.17
CA LYS A 69 7.77 13.21 -10.79
C LYS A 69 8.88 12.65 -9.90
N THR A 70 9.43 13.49 -9.04
CA THR A 70 10.47 13.11 -8.10
C THR A 70 9.99 13.41 -6.69
N TYR A 71 10.21 12.45 -5.78
CA TYR A 71 9.89 12.58 -4.36
C TYR A 71 11.16 12.38 -3.55
N SER A 72 11.47 13.31 -2.64
CA SER A 72 12.45 13.07 -1.59
C SER A 72 11.89 12.07 -0.56
N TYR A 73 12.74 11.57 0.37
CA TYR A 73 12.24 10.78 1.49
C TYR A 73 11.20 11.55 2.32
N ALA A 74 11.42 12.85 2.53
CA ALA A 74 10.47 13.70 3.24
C ALA A 74 9.13 13.85 2.48
N ASP A 75 9.18 14.03 1.16
CA ASP A 75 7.97 14.14 0.34
C ASP A 75 7.19 12.83 0.34
N LEU A 76 7.88 11.71 0.11
CA LEU A 76 7.24 10.40 0.07
C LEU A 76 6.61 10.05 1.44
N HIS A 77 7.34 10.33 2.54
CA HIS A 77 6.81 10.16 3.89
C HIS A 77 5.54 10.97 4.12
N ARG A 78 5.52 12.25 3.71
CA ARG A 78 4.35 13.12 3.82
C ARG A 78 3.14 12.55 3.09
N GLU A 79 3.32 12.12 1.83
CA GLU A 79 2.24 11.53 1.04
C GLU A 79 1.74 10.21 1.63
N VAL A 80 2.65 9.36 2.12
CA VAL A 80 2.29 8.12 2.82
C VAL A 80 1.48 8.42 4.09
N CYS A 81 1.87 9.41 4.89
CA CYS A 81 1.11 9.82 6.07
C CYS A 81 -0.27 10.36 5.72
N ARG A 82 -0.41 11.15 4.64
CA ARG A 82 -1.71 11.66 4.15
C ARG A 82 -2.62 10.50 3.76
N CYS A 83 -2.11 9.57 2.94
CA CYS A 83 -2.85 8.38 2.53
C CYS A 83 -3.24 7.51 3.74
N SER A 84 -2.32 7.28 4.68
CA SER A 84 -2.57 6.52 5.90
C SER A 84 -3.70 7.13 6.74
N ARG A 85 -3.73 8.45 6.90
CA ARG A 85 -4.84 9.13 7.60
C ARG A 85 -6.17 8.90 6.89
N GLY A 86 -6.18 9.06 5.57
CA GLY A 86 -7.38 8.80 4.76
C GLY A 86 -7.89 7.37 4.93
N LEU A 87 -7.01 6.40 4.80
CA LEU A 87 -7.35 4.98 4.99
C LEU A 87 -7.84 4.70 6.43
N LYS A 88 -7.18 5.27 7.45
CA LYS A 88 -7.60 5.14 8.85
C LYS A 88 -9.00 5.70 9.08
N ARG A 89 -9.36 6.80 8.43
CA ARG A 89 -10.70 7.40 8.46
C ARG A 89 -11.74 6.48 7.81
N LEU A 90 -11.38 5.78 6.72
CA LEU A 90 -12.23 4.75 6.11
C LEU A 90 -12.34 3.47 6.95
N GLY A 91 -11.72 3.43 8.13
CA GLY A 91 -11.80 2.30 9.06
C GLY A 91 -10.66 1.28 8.95
N VAL A 92 -9.65 1.52 8.09
CA VAL A 92 -8.51 0.60 7.98
C VAL A 92 -7.73 0.54 9.30
N ARG A 93 -7.44 -0.66 9.74
CA ARG A 93 -6.70 -1.00 10.96
C ARG A 93 -5.75 -2.17 10.69
N LYS A 94 -4.88 -2.47 11.63
CA LYS A 94 -4.02 -3.67 11.62
C LYS A 94 -4.83 -4.92 11.26
N GLY A 95 -4.32 -5.69 10.29
CA GLY A 95 -4.93 -6.94 9.81
C GLY A 95 -6.07 -6.78 8.79
N ASN A 96 -6.57 -5.55 8.51
CA ASN A 96 -7.49 -5.33 7.40
C ASN A 96 -6.78 -5.55 6.05
N ARG A 97 -7.54 -5.97 5.04
CA ARG A 97 -7.02 -6.17 3.68
C ARG A 97 -7.48 -5.06 2.75
N VAL A 98 -6.55 -4.54 1.96
CA VAL A 98 -6.77 -3.50 0.95
C VAL A 98 -6.31 -4.01 -0.40
N ALA A 99 -7.20 -4.10 -1.37
CA ALA A 99 -6.83 -4.41 -2.75
C ALA A 99 -6.37 -3.14 -3.48
N ILE A 100 -5.30 -3.25 -4.24
CA ILE A 100 -4.73 -2.14 -5.02
C ILE A 100 -4.66 -2.57 -6.48
N TYR A 101 -5.48 -1.94 -7.32
CA TYR A 101 -5.56 -2.18 -8.75
C TYR A 101 -5.20 -0.90 -9.49
N LEU A 102 -3.91 -0.57 -9.48
CA LEU A 102 -3.34 0.66 -10.05
C LEU A 102 -2.32 0.35 -11.15
N PRO A 103 -2.18 1.23 -12.14
CA PRO A 103 -1.02 1.21 -13.01
C PRO A 103 0.24 1.65 -12.24
N MET A 104 1.40 1.63 -12.90
CA MET A 104 2.67 2.05 -12.30
C MET A 104 2.73 3.58 -12.17
N ILE A 105 1.99 4.12 -11.21
CA ILE A 105 1.92 5.54 -10.85
C ILE A 105 2.39 5.74 -9.40
N PRO A 106 2.78 6.97 -8.99
CA PRO A 106 3.30 7.23 -7.64
C PRO A 106 2.35 6.82 -6.51
N GLU A 107 1.05 6.89 -6.75
CA GLU A 107 0.03 6.50 -5.78
C GLU A 107 0.08 5.01 -5.42
N LEU A 108 0.64 4.17 -6.32
CA LEU A 108 0.81 2.73 -6.03
C LEU A 108 1.76 2.48 -4.84
N PRO A 109 3.04 2.85 -4.88
CA PRO A 109 3.93 2.67 -3.73
C PRO A 109 3.49 3.48 -2.51
N ILE A 110 2.84 4.65 -2.68
CA ILE A 110 2.29 5.42 -1.57
C ILE A 110 1.19 4.61 -0.85
N ALA A 111 0.26 4.01 -1.59
CA ALA A 111 -0.80 3.17 -1.02
C ALA A 111 -0.25 1.92 -0.34
N MET A 112 0.74 1.24 -0.95
CA MET A 112 1.42 0.08 -0.35
C MET A 112 2.06 0.42 0.99
N LEU A 113 2.84 1.51 1.03
CA LEU A 113 3.51 1.97 2.24
C LEU A 113 2.50 2.49 3.29
N ALA A 114 1.40 3.11 2.86
CA ALA A 114 0.34 3.54 3.77
C ALA A 114 -0.35 2.34 4.44
N CYS A 115 -0.62 1.27 3.71
CA CYS A 115 -1.13 0.03 4.29
C CYS A 115 -0.14 -0.58 5.28
N ALA A 116 1.14 -0.70 4.90
CA ALA A 116 2.18 -1.21 5.78
C ALA A 116 2.33 -0.37 7.05
N ARG A 117 2.20 0.97 6.94
CA ARG A 117 2.23 1.88 8.08
C ARG A 117 1.13 1.61 9.10
N LEU A 118 -0.07 1.27 8.63
CA LEU A 118 -1.24 0.95 9.45
C LEU A 118 -1.29 -0.52 9.91
N GLY A 119 -0.32 -1.34 9.50
CA GLY A 119 -0.37 -2.79 9.72
C GLY A 119 -1.47 -3.49 8.92
N ALA A 120 -1.99 -2.84 7.87
CA ALA A 120 -2.94 -3.43 6.95
C ALA A 120 -2.22 -4.26 5.87
N ILE A 121 -2.84 -5.34 5.46
CA ILE A 121 -2.31 -6.26 4.45
C ILE A 121 -2.76 -5.76 3.08
N HIS A 122 -1.82 -5.45 2.18
CA HIS A 122 -2.18 -5.03 0.84
C HIS A 122 -2.05 -6.17 -0.17
N SER A 123 -3.00 -6.22 -1.12
CA SER A 123 -2.97 -7.14 -2.26
C SER A 123 -2.89 -6.31 -3.53
N VAL A 124 -1.72 -6.33 -4.19
CA VAL A 124 -1.50 -5.59 -5.45
C VAL A 124 -1.89 -6.46 -6.62
N VAL A 125 -2.84 -5.98 -7.40
CA VAL A 125 -3.34 -6.66 -8.61
C VAL A 125 -2.85 -5.89 -9.84
N PHE A 126 -2.22 -6.59 -10.76
CA PHE A 126 -1.73 -6.00 -12.00
C PHE A 126 -2.88 -5.40 -12.83
N SER A 127 -2.72 -4.14 -13.25
CA SER A 127 -3.77 -3.37 -13.96
C SER A 127 -4.18 -3.94 -15.32
N GLY A 128 -3.44 -4.90 -15.85
CA GLY A 128 -3.78 -5.63 -17.09
C GLY A 128 -4.64 -6.87 -16.88
N PHE A 129 -4.99 -7.23 -15.64
CA PHE A 129 -5.86 -8.38 -15.39
C PHE A 129 -7.33 -8.06 -15.71
N SER A 130 -8.05 -9.13 -16.12
CA SER A 130 -9.48 -9.04 -16.40
C SER A 130 -10.30 -8.74 -15.14
N PRO A 131 -11.54 -8.23 -15.29
CA PRO A 131 -12.46 -8.04 -14.18
C PRO A 131 -12.69 -9.31 -13.34
N ASP A 132 -12.76 -10.47 -13.98
CA ASP A 132 -12.95 -11.74 -13.28
C ASP A 132 -11.76 -12.07 -12.40
N SER A 133 -10.53 -11.97 -12.92
CA SER A 133 -9.31 -12.19 -12.14
C SER A 133 -9.16 -11.19 -10.99
N LEU A 134 -9.53 -9.92 -11.20
CA LEU A 134 -9.56 -8.92 -10.13
C LEU A 134 -10.58 -9.32 -9.05
N GLY A 135 -11.79 -9.69 -9.46
CA GLY A 135 -12.85 -10.09 -8.54
C GLY A 135 -12.50 -11.33 -7.72
N GLU A 136 -11.82 -12.32 -8.31
CA GLU A 136 -11.33 -13.50 -7.61
C GLU A 136 -10.33 -13.12 -6.51
N ARG A 137 -9.33 -12.29 -6.83
CA ARG A 137 -8.31 -11.84 -5.86
C ARG A 137 -8.90 -11.02 -4.71
N ILE A 138 -9.86 -10.13 -5.00
CA ILE A 138 -10.57 -9.35 -3.98
C ILE A 138 -11.32 -10.28 -3.01
N ARG A 139 -12.02 -11.29 -3.53
CA ARG A 139 -12.76 -12.25 -2.69
C ARG A 139 -11.83 -13.14 -1.90
N ASP A 140 -10.78 -13.65 -2.54
CA ASP A 140 -9.79 -14.53 -1.91
C ASP A 140 -9.11 -13.85 -0.72
N CYS A 141 -8.62 -12.64 -0.90
CA CYS A 141 -8.02 -11.89 0.21
C CYS A 141 -9.06 -11.28 1.17
N GLY A 142 -10.33 -11.22 0.80
CA GLY A 142 -11.38 -10.60 1.61
C GLY A 142 -11.20 -9.10 1.81
N ALA A 143 -10.75 -8.39 0.77
CA ALA A 143 -10.55 -6.94 0.85
C ALA A 143 -11.88 -6.20 0.94
N GLU A 144 -11.95 -5.22 1.85
CA GLU A 144 -13.10 -4.33 2.04
C GLU A 144 -12.93 -2.98 1.36
N ILE A 145 -11.71 -2.65 0.96
CA ILE A 145 -11.36 -1.42 0.24
C ILE A 145 -10.61 -1.79 -1.04
N LEU A 146 -10.97 -1.12 -2.12
CA LEU A 146 -10.25 -1.15 -3.39
C LEU A 146 -9.69 0.24 -3.70
N ILE A 147 -8.41 0.31 -4.05
CA ILE A 147 -7.77 1.51 -4.60
C ILE A 147 -7.54 1.26 -6.09
N THR A 148 -8.07 2.12 -6.95
CA THR A 148 -7.93 2.02 -8.41
C THR A 148 -7.69 3.39 -9.03
N SER A 149 -7.59 3.48 -10.35
CA SER A 149 -7.57 4.74 -11.08
C SER A 149 -8.70 4.78 -12.12
N ASN A 150 -9.03 5.98 -12.59
CA ASN A 150 -10.04 6.10 -13.63
C ASN A 150 -9.59 5.40 -14.92
N VAL A 151 -8.33 5.60 -15.32
CA VAL A 151 -7.74 4.96 -16.50
C VAL A 151 -6.31 4.50 -16.24
N SER A 152 -5.83 3.59 -17.08
CA SER A 152 -4.42 3.24 -17.25
C SER A 152 -3.96 3.59 -18.65
N LEU A 153 -2.74 4.09 -18.80
CA LEU A 153 -2.08 4.26 -20.09
C LEU A 153 -1.20 3.02 -20.34
N THR A 154 -1.33 2.42 -21.51
CA THR A 154 -0.53 1.25 -21.90
C THR A 154 -0.27 1.27 -23.39
N LYS A 155 0.97 1.46 -23.80
CA LYS A 155 1.41 1.52 -25.20
C LYS A 155 0.60 2.54 -26.01
N GLY A 156 0.37 3.73 -25.46
CA GLY A 156 -0.42 4.80 -26.07
C GLY A 156 -1.94 4.60 -26.04
N ASN A 157 -2.43 3.50 -25.49
CA ASN A 157 -3.86 3.23 -25.36
C ASN A 157 -4.38 3.58 -23.96
N ILE A 158 -5.60 4.11 -23.91
CA ILE A 158 -6.31 4.38 -22.67
C ILE A 158 -7.17 3.16 -22.32
N LEU A 159 -6.87 2.53 -21.18
CA LEU A 159 -7.68 1.45 -20.63
C LEU A 159 -8.57 2.00 -19.52
N PRO A 160 -9.91 1.85 -19.60
CA PRO A 160 -10.86 2.38 -18.61
C PRO A 160 -10.86 1.51 -17.34
N LEU A 161 -9.88 1.74 -16.45
CA LEU A 161 -9.58 0.87 -15.32
C LEU A 161 -10.71 0.84 -14.29
N LYS A 162 -11.34 2.00 -14.01
CA LYS A 162 -12.49 2.09 -13.11
C LYS A 162 -13.68 1.27 -13.60
N GLN A 163 -13.95 1.24 -14.91
CA GLN A 163 -15.02 0.41 -15.47
C GLN A 163 -14.71 -1.07 -15.30
N GLN A 164 -13.44 -1.48 -15.48
CA GLN A 164 -13.02 -2.86 -15.23
C GLN A 164 -13.19 -3.23 -13.74
N ALA A 165 -12.83 -2.31 -12.85
CA ALA A 165 -13.03 -2.47 -11.41
C ALA A 165 -14.53 -2.61 -11.07
N ASP A 166 -15.41 -1.80 -11.63
CA ASP A 166 -16.85 -1.88 -11.38
C ASP A 166 -17.46 -3.22 -11.85
N LEU A 167 -17.00 -3.75 -12.97
CA LEU A 167 -17.41 -5.08 -13.43
C LEU A 167 -16.99 -6.17 -12.43
N ALA A 168 -15.76 -6.12 -11.92
CA ALA A 168 -15.29 -7.04 -10.89
C ALA A 168 -16.11 -6.94 -9.59
N LEU A 169 -16.41 -5.72 -9.18
CA LEU A 169 -17.11 -5.43 -7.92
C LEU A 169 -18.56 -5.91 -7.90
N ARG A 170 -19.21 -6.18 -9.04
CA ARG A 170 -20.53 -6.83 -9.10
C ARG A 170 -20.53 -8.20 -8.39
N LYS A 171 -19.35 -8.85 -8.31
CA LYS A 171 -19.17 -10.15 -7.68
C LYS A 171 -18.48 -10.06 -6.30
N CYS A 172 -18.23 -8.84 -5.79
CA CYS A 172 -17.49 -8.57 -4.57
C CYS A 172 -18.28 -7.70 -3.59
N PRO A 173 -19.40 -8.18 -3.03
CA PRO A 173 -20.27 -7.37 -2.14
C PRO A 173 -19.59 -6.97 -0.83
N GLY A 174 -18.44 -7.57 -0.49
CA GLY A 174 -17.65 -7.22 0.70
C GLY A 174 -16.89 -5.90 0.59
N VAL A 175 -16.71 -5.36 -0.62
CA VAL A 175 -16.01 -4.08 -0.82
C VAL A 175 -16.94 -2.92 -0.47
N LYS A 176 -16.59 -2.18 0.57
CA LYS A 176 -17.38 -1.07 1.13
C LYS A 176 -17.00 0.27 0.52
N GLN A 177 -15.73 0.46 0.15
CA GLN A 177 -15.22 1.73 -0.36
C GLN A 177 -14.27 1.50 -1.54
N VAL A 178 -14.32 2.40 -2.51
CA VAL A 178 -13.42 2.44 -3.68
C VAL A 178 -12.77 3.80 -3.76
N VAL A 179 -11.46 3.84 -3.69
CA VAL A 179 -10.66 5.07 -3.88
C VAL A 179 -10.21 5.13 -5.33
N VAL A 180 -10.50 6.25 -6.00
CA VAL A 180 -10.21 6.43 -7.43
C VAL A 180 -9.20 7.54 -7.65
N VAL A 181 -8.02 7.16 -8.16
CA VAL A 181 -7.00 8.11 -8.62
C VAL A 181 -7.40 8.64 -9.99
N LYS A 182 -7.46 9.96 -10.15
CA LYS A 182 -7.69 10.60 -11.44
C LYS A 182 -6.38 10.72 -12.21
N ARG A 183 -6.15 9.81 -13.15
CA ARG A 183 -4.93 9.80 -13.99
C ARG A 183 -5.04 10.74 -15.20
N LEU A 184 -6.19 10.82 -15.82
CA LEU A 184 -6.50 11.72 -16.94
C LEU A 184 -7.85 12.42 -16.71
N GLU A 185 -8.08 13.48 -17.46
CA GLU A 185 -9.36 14.22 -17.49
C GLU A 185 -10.43 13.45 -18.32
N GLU A 186 -10.62 12.19 -17.98
CA GLU A 186 -11.62 11.34 -18.63
C GLU A 186 -12.88 11.24 -17.76
N PRO A 187 -14.08 11.29 -18.38
CA PRO A 187 -15.32 11.07 -17.65
C PRO A 187 -15.30 9.74 -16.90
N THR A 188 -15.64 9.79 -15.63
CA THR A 188 -15.56 8.63 -14.74
C THR A 188 -16.83 8.53 -13.93
N GLU A 189 -17.56 7.42 -14.06
CA GLU A 189 -18.71 7.15 -13.22
C GLU A 189 -18.26 6.85 -11.80
N MET A 190 -18.88 7.54 -10.83
CA MET A 190 -18.61 7.39 -9.40
C MET A 190 -19.90 6.99 -8.70
N MET A 191 -19.89 5.85 -8.01
CA MET A 191 -21.03 5.39 -7.23
C MET A 191 -21.10 6.13 -5.90
N LYS A 192 -22.15 6.94 -5.73
CA LYS A 192 -22.36 7.71 -4.50
C LYS A 192 -22.44 6.80 -3.26
N GLY A 193 -21.70 7.17 -2.23
CA GLY A 193 -21.63 6.46 -0.95
C GLY A 193 -20.62 5.31 -0.90
N ARG A 194 -20.14 4.83 -2.08
CA ARG A 194 -19.06 3.84 -2.17
C ARG A 194 -17.74 4.44 -2.64
N ASP A 195 -17.79 5.27 -3.67
CA ASP A 195 -16.61 5.77 -4.37
C ASP A 195 -16.21 7.16 -3.85
N LEU A 196 -14.91 7.37 -3.69
CA LEU A 196 -14.31 8.65 -3.38
C LEU A 196 -13.04 8.83 -4.23
N THR A 197 -12.69 10.08 -4.50
CA THR A 197 -11.44 10.38 -5.21
C THR A 197 -10.23 10.25 -4.28
N TRP A 198 -9.06 10.03 -4.87
CA TRP A 198 -7.79 10.07 -4.13
C TRP A 198 -7.59 11.41 -3.43
N ASP A 199 -7.95 12.51 -4.08
CA ASP A 199 -7.83 13.85 -3.50
C ASP A 199 -8.73 14.02 -2.27
N GLU A 200 -9.97 13.53 -2.31
CA GLU A 200 -10.85 13.50 -1.13
C GLU A 200 -10.28 12.62 -0.01
N LEU A 201 -9.62 11.50 -0.35
CA LEU A 201 -8.96 10.67 0.64
C LEU A 201 -7.85 11.42 1.37
N ILE A 202 -7.03 12.20 0.67
CA ILE A 202 -5.81 12.80 1.23
C ILE A 202 -5.98 14.25 1.73
N THR A 203 -7.05 14.97 1.34
CA THR A 203 -7.18 16.44 1.56
C THR A 203 -7.92 16.82 2.83
N GLN A 204 -8.73 15.94 3.41
CA GLN A 204 -9.70 16.32 4.45
C GLN A 204 -9.13 16.72 5.81
N GLU A 205 -7.83 16.91 5.95
CA GLU A 205 -7.26 17.44 7.20
C GLU A 205 -6.10 18.42 6.94
N SER A 206 -6.34 19.68 7.31
CA SER A 206 -5.32 20.70 7.50
C SER A 206 -4.54 20.39 8.79
N GLY A 207 -3.53 19.56 8.73
CA GLY A 207 -2.62 19.30 9.84
C GLY A 207 -1.49 18.36 9.40
N GLU A 208 -0.27 18.74 9.76
CA GLU A 208 0.95 17.92 9.57
C GLU A 208 1.02 16.71 10.53
N ALA A 209 -0.10 16.29 11.11
CA ALA A 209 -0.10 15.20 12.07
C ALA A 209 0.44 13.91 11.45
N GLN A 210 1.63 13.54 11.86
CA GLN A 210 2.24 12.27 11.49
C GLN A 210 1.38 11.12 11.99
N VAL A 211 1.20 10.10 11.15
CA VAL A 211 0.63 8.83 11.57
C VAL A 211 1.79 7.95 12.03
N ALA A 212 1.88 7.62 13.30
CA ALA A 212 2.90 6.70 13.78
C ALA A 212 2.75 5.32 13.09
N PRO A 213 3.86 4.68 12.72
CA PRO A 213 3.81 3.33 12.18
C PRO A 213 3.33 2.33 13.25
N GLU A 214 2.43 1.43 12.86
CA GLU A 214 1.92 0.38 13.73
C GLU A 214 3.04 -0.58 14.13
N VAL A 215 3.03 -1.01 15.38
CA VAL A 215 4.00 -2.00 15.89
C VAL A 215 3.59 -3.39 15.43
N MET A 216 4.32 -3.95 14.46
CA MET A 216 4.03 -5.23 13.85
C MET A 216 4.94 -6.32 14.39
N ASP A 217 4.41 -7.53 14.53
CA ASP A 217 5.25 -8.72 14.67
C ASP A 217 6.06 -8.94 13.40
N ALA A 218 7.28 -9.46 13.54
CA ALA A 218 8.10 -9.83 12.38
C ALA A 218 7.43 -10.89 11.50
N GLU A 219 6.43 -11.61 12.03
CA GLU A 219 5.68 -12.66 11.36
C GLU A 219 4.27 -12.22 10.93
N ASP A 220 3.86 -10.99 11.24
CA ASP A 220 2.59 -10.46 10.75
C ASP A 220 2.63 -10.36 9.20
N PRO A 221 1.55 -10.77 8.50
CA PRO A 221 1.47 -10.63 7.05
C PRO A 221 1.60 -9.17 6.60
N LEU A 222 2.45 -8.91 5.62
CA LEU A 222 2.65 -7.58 5.02
C LEU A 222 1.82 -7.39 3.76
N PHE A 223 1.79 -8.41 2.89
CA PHE A 223 1.07 -8.40 1.61
C PHE A 223 0.67 -9.81 1.16
N ILE A 224 -0.22 -9.85 0.16
CA ILE A 224 -0.70 -11.06 -0.52
C ILE A 224 -0.42 -10.93 -2.02
#